data_8bd1a4bd0f4123d55c83621a94ff7d54
#
_entry.id   8bd1a4bd0f4123d55c83621a94ff7d54
#
_cell.length_a   1.000
_cell.length_b   1.000
_cell.length_c   1.000
_cell.angle_alpha   90.00
_cell.angle_beta   90.00
_cell.angle_gamma   90.00
#
_symmetry.space_group_name_H-M   'P 1'
#
loop_
_entity.id
_entity.type
_entity.pdbx_description
1 polymer ?
#
loop_
_entity_poly.entity_id
_entity_poly.type
_entity_poly.pdbx_seq_one_letter_code
_entity_poly.pdbx_strand_id
1 'polypeptide(L)'
;MFDSDPSLSIFLPSNLSILNKNQFVINYNNHFADSDFGMINYNFQINKKGIFSTTLFYNNYGKFEYFDASGNMLGNSFSANDWILQIGHSKKLYEKLQIGLNLKFIASIYEQYSSYALGSDISLTYFDDKKQFGGYLLLSNIGTTIKNYNNSYLYSLGSRMLVISYSANQDVPTTFGDHSYTNLINT
;
A
#
# COMPACT_ATOMS: atom_id res chain seq x y z
N MET A 1 21.58 5.79 -3.66
CA MET A 1 20.52 5.99 -4.66
C MET A 1 19.33 5.21 -4.19
N PHE A 2 18.20 5.85 -3.85
CA PHE A 2 16.99 5.09 -3.57
C PHE A 2 16.59 4.35 -4.84
N ASP A 3 16.13 3.12 -4.66
CA ASP A 3 15.78 2.23 -5.75
C ASP A 3 14.77 2.92 -6.68
N SER A 4 15.00 2.84 -7.98
CA SER A 4 14.11 3.40 -9.00
C SER A 4 12.90 2.50 -9.28
N ASP A 5 12.68 1.47 -8.47
CA ASP A 5 11.53 0.59 -8.61
C ASP A 5 10.22 1.38 -8.38
N PRO A 6 9.39 1.54 -9.41
CA PRO A 6 8.14 2.27 -9.31
C PRO A 6 7.15 1.63 -8.33
N SER A 7 7.27 0.32 -8.05
CA SER A 7 6.40 -0.39 -7.13
C SER A 7 6.61 0.02 -5.68
N LEU A 8 7.79 0.52 -5.30
CA LEU A 8 8.07 1.01 -3.95
C LEU A 8 7.24 2.25 -3.60
N SER A 9 6.85 3.05 -4.59
CA SER A 9 6.01 4.24 -4.38
C SER A 9 4.63 3.91 -3.82
N ILE A 10 4.19 2.67 -3.97
CA ILE A 10 2.92 2.17 -3.47
C ILE A 10 2.90 2.19 -1.94
N PHE A 11 4.02 1.83 -1.32
CA PHE A 11 4.18 1.80 0.13
C PHE A 11 4.80 3.08 0.68
N LEU A 12 5.70 3.70 -0.09
CA LEU A 12 6.41 4.91 0.29
C LEU A 12 6.19 5.99 -0.80
N PRO A 13 5.09 6.76 -0.74
CA PRO A 13 4.73 7.69 -1.81
C PRO A 13 5.81 8.73 -2.10
N SER A 14 6.60 9.15 -1.12
CA SER A 14 7.72 10.07 -1.34
C SER A 14 8.87 9.46 -2.16
N ASN A 15 8.90 8.15 -2.39
CA ASN A 15 9.90 7.52 -3.25
C ASN A 15 9.55 7.62 -4.75
N LEU A 16 8.35 8.03 -5.09
CA LEU A 16 7.93 8.25 -6.46
C LEU A 16 8.69 9.43 -7.06
N SER A 17 9.58 9.18 -7.99
CA SER A 17 10.50 10.16 -8.57
C SER A 17 10.24 10.39 -10.07
N ILE A 18 10.91 11.41 -10.64
CA ILE A 18 10.87 11.69 -12.08
C ILE A 18 11.38 10.52 -12.92
N LEU A 19 12.23 9.66 -12.36
CA LEU A 19 12.75 8.46 -13.04
C LEU A 19 11.65 7.42 -13.28
N ASN A 20 10.58 7.46 -12.49
CA ASN A 20 9.43 6.54 -12.61
C ASN A 20 8.36 7.06 -13.59
N LYS A 21 8.61 8.17 -14.29
CA LYS A 21 7.65 8.77 -15.22
C LYS A 21 7.36 7.84 -16.40
N ASN A 22 6.05 7.74 -16.73
CA ASN A 22 5.54 6.93 -17.85
C ASN A 22 5.92 5.44 -17.74
N GLN A 23 6.06 4.95 -16.52
CA GLN A 23 6.29 3.54 -16.26
C GLN A 23 4.97 2.85 -15.94
N PHE A 24 4.83 1.66 -16.50
CA PHE A 24 3.71 0.78 -16.26
C PHE A 24 4.23 -0.52 -15.65
N VAL A 25 3.63 -0.96 -14.57
CA VAL A 25 4.01 -2.17 -13.84
C VAL A 25 2.79 -3.07 -13.71
N ILE A 26 2.96 -4.33 -14.03
CA ILE A 26 1.99 -5.39 -13.74
C ILE A 26 2.68 -6.44 -12.89
N ASN A 27 2.06 -6.81 -11.79
CA ASN A 27 2.43 -7.95 -10.98
C ASN A 27 1.21 -8.86 -10.84
N TYR A 28 1.42 -10.15 -11.03
CA TYR A 28 0.44 -11.17 -10.75
C TYR A 28 1.12 -12.37 -10.09
N ASN A 29 0.57 -12.80 -8.98
CA ASN A 29 1.03 -13.97 -8.25
C ASN A 29 -0.14 -14.89 -7.99
N ASN A 30 0.02 -16.14 -8.39
CA ASN A 30 -0.87 -17.22 -8.01
C ASN A 30 -0.26 -17.96 -6.83
N HIS A 31 -1.03 -18.13 -5.76
CA HIS A 31 -0.64 -18.83 -4.55
C HIS A 31 -1.39 -20.16 -4.41
N PHE A 32 -1.11 -20.88 -3.34
CA PHE A 32 -1.84 -22.09 -2.99
C PHE A 32 -3.31 -21.79 -2.60
N ALA A 33 -4.15 -22.80 -2.61
CA ALA A 33 -5.57 -22.72 -2.23
C ALA A 33 -6.40 -21.76 -3.08
N ASP A 34 -6.12 -21.69 -4.40
CA ASP A 34 -6.80 -20.83 -5.37
C ASP A 34 -6.76 -19.33 -5.02
N SER A 35 -5.79 -18.93 -4.22
CA SER A 35 -5.61 -17.51 -3.90
C SER A 35 -4.72 -16.81 -4.94
N ASP A 36 -5.11 -15.59 -5.31
CA ASP A 36 -4.45 -14.78 -6.32
C ASP A 36 -4.24 -13.36 -5.84
N PHE A 37 -3.11 -12.77 -6.21
CA PHE A 37 -2.83 -11.37 -6.03
C PHE A 37 -2.49 -10.73 -7.37
N GLY A 38 -3.12 -9.61 -7.69
CA GLY A 38 -2.85 -8.81 -8.88
C GLY A 38 -2.61 -7.35 -8.55
N MET A 39 -1.71 -6.72 -9.29
CA MET A 39 -1.44 -5.30 -9.18
C MET A 39 -1.14 -4.71 -10.54
N ILE A 40 -1.73 -3.56 -10.82
CA ILE A 40 -1.43 -2.73 -11.99
C ILE A 40 -1.11 -1.34 -11.48
N ASN A 41 0.04 -0.79 -11.87
CA ASN A 41 0.47 0.55 -11.52
C ASN A 41 0.87 1.33 -12.78
N TYR A 42 0.50 2.59 -12.84
CA TYR A 42 0.94 3.53 -13.87
C TYR A 42 1.38 4.85 -13.23
N ASN A 43 2.59 5.29 -13.59
CA ASN A 43 3.18 6.54 -13.12
C ASN A 43 3.25 7.57 -14.24
N PHE A 44 2.82 8.81 -13.97
CA PHE A 44 2.76 9.88 -14.95
C PHE A 44 3.08 11.23 -14.33
N GLN A 45 3.42 12.18 -15.17
CA GLN A 45 3.72 13.56 -14.75
C GLN A 45 2.74 14.55 -15.38
N ILE A 46 2.22 15.47 -14.56
CA ILE A 46 1.39 16.57 -15.03
C ILE A 46 2.14 17.90 -14.81
N ASN A 47 2.51 18.57 -15.91
CA ASN A 47 3.00 19.95 -15.91
C ASN A 47 4.06 20.28 -14.83
N LYS A 48 5.08 19.48 -14.64
CA LYS A 48 6.15 19.67 -13.64
C LYS A 48 5.66 19.84 -12.18
N LYS A 49 4.40 19.50 -11.91
CA LYS A 49 3.80 19.62 -10.56
C LYS A 49 4.17 18.47 -9.62
N GLY A 50 4.97 17.54 -10.07
CA GLY A 50 5.34 16.32 -9.37
C GLY A 50 4.98 15.09 -10.19
N ILE A 51 5.17 13.92 -9.61
CA ILE A 51 4.82 12.65 -10.21
C ILE A 51 3.54 12.13 -9.55
N PHE A 52 2.65 11.62 -10.37
CA PHE A 52 1.43 10.96 -9.96
C PHE A 52 1.54 9.46 -10.22
N SER A 53 0.85 8.67 -9.44
CA SER A 53 0.69 7.24 -9.65
C SER A 53 -0.78 6.86 -9.52
N THR A 54 -1.20 5.87 -10.29
CA THR A 54 -2.48 5.21 -10.11
C THR A 54 -2.21 3.72 -9.98
N THR A 55 -2.71 3.10 -8.93
CA THR A 55 -2.51 1.68 -8.66
C THR A 55 -3.84 1.01 -8.39
N LEU A 56 -4.06 -0.13 -9.03
CA LEU A 56 -5.17 -1.02 -8.74
C LEU A 56 -4.60 -2.32 -8.20
N PHE A 57 -5.02 -2.71 -7.00
CA PHE A 57 -4.76 -4.00 -6.40
C PHE A 57 -6.01 -4.85 -6.43
N TYR A 58 -5.81 -6.11 -6.64
CA TYR A 58 -6.80 -7.16 -6.47
C TYR A 58 -6.20 -8.30 -5.65
N ASN A 59 -6.91 -8.72 -4.64
CA ASN A 59 -6.56 -9.89 -3.86
C ASN A 59 -7.78 -10.82 -3.78
N ASN A 60 -7.60 -12.05 -4.25
CA ASN A 60 -8.56 -13.13 -4.12
C ASN A 60 -8.02 -14.11 -3.08
N TYR A 61 -8.81 -14.38 -2.05
CA TYR A 61 -8.43 -15.29 -0.96
C TYR A 61 -8.77 -16.75 -1.25
N GLY A 62 -9.22 -17.06 -2.47
CA GLY A 62 -9.63 -18.40 -2.86
C GLY A 62 -11.10 -18.70 -2.55
N LYS A 63 -11.41 -19.99 -2.56
CA LYS A 63 -12.75 -20.51 -2.29
C LYS A 63 -12.84 -21.10 -0.90
N PHE A 64 -13.93 -20.82 -0.22
CA PHE A 64 -14.24 -21.31 1.12
C PHE A 64 -15.49 -22.18 1.03
N GLU A 65 -15.43 -23.40 1.53
CA GLU A 65 -16.54 -24.32 1.57
C GLU A 65 -17.43 -24.07 2.77
N TYR A 66 -18.75 -24.27 2.60
CA TYR A 66 -19.67 -24.24 3.73
C TYR A 66 -19.75 -25.61 4.41
N PHE A 67 -19.76 -25.56 5.73
CA PHE A 67 -19.93 -26.75 6.58
C PHE A 67 -21.15 -26.58 7.47
N ASP A 68 -21.87 -27.67 7.74
CA ASP A 68 -22.92 -27.70 8.75
C ASP A 68 -22.33 -27.75 10.18
N ALA A 69 -23.22 -27.66 11.19
CA ALA A 69 -22.82 -27.73 12.59
C ALA A 69 -22.17 -29.09 13.00
N SER A 70 -22.33 -30.12 12.17
CA SER A 70 -21.75 -31.44 12.36
C SER A 70 -20.43 -31.63 11.61
N GLY A 71 -19.97 -30.61 10.86
CA GLY A 71 -18.73 -30.64 10.09
C GLY A 71 -18.87 -31.27 8.71
N ASN A 72 -20.11 -31.53 8.21
CA ASN A 72 -20.30 -32.04 6.87
C ASN A 72 -20.28 -30.91 5.85
N MET A 73 -19.66 -31.14 4.70
CA MET A 73 -19.59 -30.22 3.60
C MET A 73 -20.97 -30.05 2.95
N LEU A 74 -21.45 -28.82 2.80
CA LEU A 74 -22.75 -28.51 2.23
C LEU A 74 -22.75 -28.44 0.69
N GLY A 75 -21.59 -28.58 0.05
CA GLY A 75 -21.44 -28.58 -1.42
C GLY A 75 -21.54 -27.20 -2.07
N ASN A 76 -21.68 -26.14 -1.29
CA ASN A 76 -21.65 -24.75 -1.75
C ASN A 76 -20.35 -24.09 -1.30
N SER A 77 -19.87 -23.13 -2.08
CA SER A 77 -18.66 -22.36 -1.74
C SER A 77 -18.90 -20.86 -1.96
N PHE A 78 -18.13 -20.03 -1.28
CA PHE A 78 -18.06 -18.59 -1.48
C PHE A 78 -16.61 -18.14 -1.68
N SER A 79 -16.42 -16.91 -2.16
CA SER A 79 -15.10 -16.30 -2.29
C SER A 79 -15.02 -15.01 -1.49
N ALA A 80 -13.81 -14.62 -1.12
CA ALA A 80 -13.49 -13.34 -0.52
C ALA A 80 -12.49 -12.60 -1.40
N ASN A 81 -12.74 -11.32 -1.64
CA ASN A 81 -11.92 -10.50 -2.53
C ASN A 81 -11.75 -9.10 -1.96
N ASP A 82 -10.55 -8.54 -2.11
CA ASP A 82 -10.25 -7.14 -1.84
C ASP A 82 -9.84 -6.43 -3.13
N TRP A 83 -10.34 -5.21 -3.28
CA TRP A 83 -9.94 -4.27 -4.31
C TRP A 83 -9.45 -3.00 -3.66
N ILE A 84 -8.28 -2.51 -4.09
CA ILE A 84 -7.75 -1.24 -3.62
C ILE A 84 -7.41 -0.38 -4.83
N LEU A 85 -8.10 0.75 -4.96
CA LEU A 85 -7.71 1.81 -5.89
C LEU A 85 -6.91 2.84 -5.11
N GLN A 86 -5.66 3.07 -5.52
CA GLN A 86 -4.77 4.02 -4.89
C GLN A 86 -4.34 5.09 -5.90
N ILE A 87 -4.38 6.35 -5.48
CA ILE A 87 -3.83 7.48 -6.22
C ILE A 87 -2.71 8.08 -5.38
N GLY A 88 -1.51 8.10 -5.95
CA GLY A 88 -0.31 8.64 -5.33
C GLY A 88 0.12 9.95 -5.96
N HIS A 89 0.72 10.81 -5.16
CA HIS A 89 1.38 12.02 -5.62
C HIS A 89 2.66 12.25 -4.84
N SER A 90 3.74 12.58 -5.55
CA SER A 90 5.01 12.95 -4.95
C SER A 90 5.57 14.22 -5.57
N LYS A 91 6.17 15.03 -4.71
CA LYS A 91 6.80 16.29 -5.12
C LYS A 91 8.11 16.51 -4.36
N LYS A 92 9.13 16.91 -5.10
CA LYS A 92 10.38 17.37 -4.52
C LYS A 92 10.18 18.76 -3.94
N LEU A 93 10.38 18.93 -2.64
CA LEU A 93 10.27 20.21 -1.94
C LEU A 93 11.60 20.98 -2.01
N TYR A 94 12.70 20.28 -1.76
CA TYR A 94 14.07 20.77 -1.83
C TYR A 94 14.96 19.73 -2.52
N GLU A 95 16.20 20.09 -2.84
CA GLU A 95 17.10 19.15 -3.54
C GLU A 95 17.23 17.78 -2.86
N LYS A 96 17.16 17.76 -1.52
CA LYS A 96 17.37 16.57 -0.70
C LYS A 96 16.07 16.09 -0.03
N LEU A 97 14.94 16.78 -0.22
CA LEU A 97 13.71 16.50 0.51
C LEU A 97 12.54 16.31 -0.44
N GLN A 98 11.87 15.18 -0.31
CA GLN A 98 10.71 14.80 -1.12
C GLN A 98 9.54 14.40 -0.22
N ILE A 99 8.35 14.90 -0.55
CA ILE A 99 7.10 14.54 0.13
C ILE A 99 6.23 13.71 -0.81
N GLY A 100 5.46 12.79 -0.24
CA GLY A 100 4.50 11.98 -0.97
C GLY A 100 3.22 11.75 -0.17
N LEU A 101 2.14 11.56 -0.91
CA LEU A 101 0.80 11.26 -0.41
C LEU A 101 0.19 10.16 -1.26
N ASN A 102 -0.41 9.17 -0.62
CA ASN A 102 -1.33 8.21 -1.24
C ASN A 102 -2.73 8.38 -0.67
N LEU A 103 -3.73 8.31 -1.54
CA LEU A 103 -5.13 8.17 -1.19
C LEU A 103 -5.60 6.80 -1.66
N LYS A 104 -6.32 6.08 -0.81
CA LYS A 104 -6.77 4.70 -1.04
C LYS A 104 -8.27 4.61 -0.89
N PHE A 105 -8.92 3.98 -1.85
CA PHE A 105 -10.28 3.46 -1.71
C PHE A 105 -10.19 1.94 -1.66
N ILE A 106 -10.75 1.35 -0.63
CA ILE A 106 -10.70 -0.08 -0.35
C ILE A 106 -12.12 -0.63 -0.40
N ALA A 107 -12.32 -1.68 -1.17
CA ALA A 107 -13.57 -2.41 -1.25
C ALA A 107 -13.31 -3.88 -0.95
N SER A 108 -13.89 -4.40 0.12
CA SER A 108 -13.79 -5.79 0.54
C SER A 108 -15.12 -6.47 0.35
N ILE A 109 -15.13 -7.59 -0.36
CA ILE A 109 -16.31 -8.38 -0.65
C ILE A 109 -16.09 -9.77 -0.09
N TYR A 110 -16.99 -10.18 0.79
CA TYR A 110 -16.97 -11.48 1.43
C TYR A 110 -18.36 -12.09 1.32
N GLU A 111 -18.49 -13.13 0.51
CA GLU A 111 -19.80 -13.73 0.23
C GLU A 111 -20.80 -12.68 -0.29
N GLN A 112 -21.90 -12.46 0.42
CA GLN A 112 -22.91 -11.43 0.14
C GLN A 112 -22.64 -10.09 0.84
N TYR A 113 -21.60 -10.01 1.67
CA TYR A 113 -21.27 -8.84 2.47
C TYR A 113 -20.23 -7.98 1.78
N SER A 114 -20.34 -6.67 1.92
CA SER A 114 -19.36 -5.73 1.39
C SER A 114 -18.99 -4.66 2.42
N SER A 115 -17.74 -4.31 2.44
CA SER A 115 -17.18 -3.21 3.26
C SER A 115 -16.42 -2.24 2.37
N TYR A 116 -16.50 -0.95 2.68
CA TYR A 116 -15.79 0.11 1.97
C TYR A 116 -15.05 1.00 2.96
N ALA A 117 -13.83 1.36 2.63
CA ALA A 117 -13.00 2.24 3.44
C ALA A 117 -12.22 3.24 2.60
N LEU A 118 -11.88 4.37 3.22
CA LEU A 118 -10.91 5.34 2.70
C LEU A 118 -9.67 5.32 3.58
N GLY A 119 -8.51 5.40 2.95
CA GLY A 119 -7.23 5.48 3.64
C GLY A 119 -6.28 6.46 2.98
N SER A 120 -5.28 6.86 3.70
CA SER A 120 -4.20 7.71 3.19
C SER A 120 -2.86 7.36 3.83
N ASP A 121 -1.78 7.58 3.06
CA ASP A 121 -0.41 7.52 3.56
C ASP A 121 0.27 8.83 3.26
N ILE A 122 1.07 9.31 4.19
CA ILE A 122 1.91 10.50 4.02
C ILE A 122 3.34 10.08 4.30
N SER A 123 4.26 10.47 3.44
CA SER A 123 5.67 10.19 3.65
C SER A 123 6.57 11.36 3.29
N LEU A 124 7.71 11.40 3.94
CA LEU A 124 8.76 12.36 3.73
C LEU A 124 10.07 11.59 3.57
N THR A 125 10.81 11.84 2.50
CA THR A 125 12.12 11.23 2.25
C THR A 125 13.17 12.31 2.19
N TYR A 126 14.24 12.14 2.94
CA TYR A 126 15.46 12.94 2.86
C TYR A 126 16.58 12.08 2.29
N PHE A 127 17.33 12.62 1.33
CA PHE A 127 18.51 11.95 0.78
C PHE A 127 19.59 12.94 0.40
N ASP A 128 20.81 12.70 0.92
CA ASP A 128 22.01 13.48 0.61
C ASP A 128 23.02 12.61 -0.13
N ASP A 129 23.11 12.76 -1.46
CA ASP A 129 24.01 12.01 -2.32
C ASP A 129 25.49 12.21 -1.93
N LYS A 130 25.86 13.40 -1.47
CA LYS A 130 27.25 13.72 -1.10
C LYS A 130 27.70 12.99 0.17
N LYS A 131 26.78 12.86 1.12
CA LYS A 131 27.03 12.19 2.40
C LYS A 131 26.64 10.72 2.37
N GLN A 132 26.02 10.25 1.29
CA GLN A 132 25.42 8.92 1.18
C GLN A 132 24.56 8.57 2.41
N PHE A 133 23.83 9.58 2.89
CA PHE A 133 22.93 9.45 4.02
C PHE A 133 21.50 9.71 3.57
N GLY A 134 20.58 8.85 3.97
CA GLY A 134 19.18 9.02 3.68
C GLY A 134 18.30 8.41 4.75
N GLY A 135 17.06 8.88 4.80
CA GLY A 135 16.03 8.36 5.68
C GLY A 135 14.64 8.77 5.22
N TYR A 136 13.65 8.13 5.77
CA TYR A 136 12.26 8.48 5.51
C TYR A 136 11.41 8.41 6.78
N LEU A 137 10.34 9.19 6.75
CA LEU A 137 9.25 9.17 7.72
C LEU A 137 7.99 8.77 6.96
N LEU A 138 7.27 7.77 7.45
CA LEU A 138 6.03 7.29 6.87
C LEU A 138 4.95 7.21 7.94
N LEU A 139 3.82 7.84 7.64
CA LEU A 139 2.57 7.71 8.37
C LEU A 139 1.58 7.04 7.43
N SER A 140 1.21 5.81 7.72
CA SER A 140 0.41 4.99 6.81
C SER A 140 -0.92 4.57 7.40
N ASN A 141 -1.86 4.24 6.50
CA ASN A 141 -3.18 3.71 6.83
C ASN A 141 -4.00 4.64 7.76
N ILE A 142 -3.88 5.95 7.55
CA ILE A 142 -4.76 6.92 8.19
C ILE A 142 -6.09 6.88 7.44
N GLY A 143 -7.13 6.35 8.05
CA GLY A 143 -8.37 6.16 7.31
C GLY A 143 -9.58 5.87 8.18
N THR A 144 -10.69 5.65 7.50
CA THR A 144 -11.97 5.32 8.13
C THR A 144 -12.76 4.36 7.25
N THR A 145 -13.54 3.50 7.89
CA THR A 145 -14.51 2.64 7.21
C THR A 145 -15.78 3.44 6.92
N ILE A 146 -16.21 3.48 5.66
CA ILE A 146 -17.43 4.16 5.22
C ILE A 146 -18.64 3.25 5.43
N LYS A 147 -18.50 1.98 5.07
CA LYS A 147 -19.53 0.95 5.22
C LYS A 147 -18.90 -0.31 5.76
N ASN A 148 -19.44 -0.83 6.86
CA ASN A 148 -19.02 -2.10 7.44
C ASN A 148 -19.87 -3.25 6.89
N TYR A 149 -19.41 -4.49 7.03
CA TYR A 149 -20.07 -5.71 6.54
C TYR A 149 -21.53 -5.89 6.99
N ASN A 150 -21.89 -5.37 8.15
CA ASN A 150 -23.24 -5.51 8.74
C ASN A 150 -24.19 -4.35 8.43
N ASN A 151 -23.96 -3.57 7.36
CA ASN A 151 -24.74 -2.36 7.05
C ASN A 151 -24.77 -1.31 8.17
N SER A 152 -24.03 -1.48 9.24
CA SER A 152 -23.85 -0.47 10.28
C SER A 152 -22.72 0.48 9.85
N TYR A 153 -23.02 1.77 9.81
CA TYR A 153 -22.02 2.81 9.56
C TYR A 153 -21.22 3.01 10.84
N LEU A 154 -20.15 2.24 11.00
CA LEU A 154 -19.19 2.45 12.08
C LEU A 154 -18.01 3.25 11.52
N TYR A 155 -17.87 4.47 12.00
CA TYR A 155 -16.66 5.26 11.78
C TYR A 155 -15.57 4.75 12.76
N SER A 156 -14.74 3.81 12.31
CA SER A 156 -13.55 3.45 13.06
C SER A 156 -12.34 4.15 12.43
N LEU A 157 -11.55 4.85 13.21
CA LEU A 157 -10.23 5.28 12.79
C LEU A 157 -9.38 4.02 12.62
N GLY A 158 -8.91 3.77 11.39
CA GLY A 158 -8.01 2.66 11.11
C GLY A 158 -6.70 2.76 11.92
N SER A 159 -6.03 1.64 12.06
CA SER A 159 -4.74 1.58 12.74
C SER A 159 -3.72 2.50 12.07
N ARG A 160 -3.07 3.34 12.87
CA ARG A 160 -2.01 4.24 12.43
C ARG A 160 -0.67 3.55 12.64
N MET A 161 0.14 3.48 11.61
CA MET A 161 1.50 2.99 11.73
C MET A 161 2.47 4.09 11.34
N LEU A 162 3.35 4.47 12.27
CA LEU A 162 4.47 5.36 12.01
C LEU A 162 5.72 4.50 11.79
N VAL A 163 6.30 4.60 10.61
CA VAL A 163 7.57 3.94 10.30
C VAL A 163 8.65 5.01 10.13
N ILE A 164 9.68 4.92 10.94
CA ILE A 164 10.88 5.73 10.83
C ILE A 164 12.02 4.80 10.48
N SER A 165 12.68 5.05 9.36
CA SER A 165 13.87 4.31 8.95
C SER A 165 14.99 5.29 8.61
N TYR A 166 16.21 4.91 8.97
CA TYR A 166 17.40 5.63 8.56
C TYR A 166 18.42 4.64 8.01
N SER A 167 19.20 5.08 7.03
CA SER A 167 20.35 4.35 6.52
C SER A 167 21.55 5.30 6.52
N ALA A 168 22.59 4.92 7.23
CA ALA A 168 23.87 5.60 7.21
C ALA A 168 24.90 4.67 6.56
N ASN A 169 25.37 5.14 5.44
CA ASN A 169 26.49 4.68 4.66
C ASN A 169 27.08 3.29 4.98
N GLN A 170 26.79 2.33 4.17
CA GLN A 170 27.70 1.30 3.64
C GLN A 170 26.92 0.31 2.78
N ASP A 171 27.54 -0.13 1.67
CA ASP A 171 27.13 -1.15 0.73
C ASP A 171 25.66 -1.55 0.81
N VAL A 172 24.85 -0.99 -0.06
CA VAL A 172 23.40 -1.23 -0.11
C VAL A 172 23.14 -2.71 0.20
N PRO A 173 22.56 -3.05 1.36
CA PRO A 173 22.15 -4.41 1.58
C PRO A 173 21.05 -4.73 0.58
N THR A 174 21.31 -5.66 -0.31
CA THR A 174 20.32 -6.18 -1.28
C THR A 174 19.22 -7.00 -0.61
N THR A 175 19.15 -6.96 0.72
CA THR A 175 18.12 -7.65 1.51
C THR A 175 17.46 -6.67 2.46
N PHE A 176 16.14 -6.62 2.39
CA PHE A 176 15.27 -5.99 3.38
C PHE A 176 15.43 -6.69 4.74
N GLY A 177 16.36 -6.25 5.53
CA GLY A 177 16.65 -6.98 6.76
C GLY A 177 17.29 -6.15 7.85
N ASP A 178 16.81 -4.96 8.17
CA ASP A 178 16.99 -4.35 9.49
C ASP A 178 16.06 -3.13 9.59
N HIS A 179 14.78 -3.43 9.73
CA HIS A 179 13.78 -2.42 10.05
C HIS A 179 13.42 -2.53 11.54
N SER A 180 13.84 -1.56 12.32
CA SER A 180 13.29 -1.41 13.67
C SER A 180 11.86 -0.82 13.55
N TYR A 181 10.86 -1.64 13.77
CA TYR A 181 9.48 -1.21 13.83
C TYR A 181 9.16 -0.76 15.25
N THR A 182 8.79 0.49 15.43
CA THR A 182 8.21 0.94 16.68
C THR A 182 6.70 1.02 16.49
N ASN A 183 5.98 0.01 16.98
CA ASN A 183 4.52 0.04 17.05
C ASN A 183 4.13 0.96 18.20
N LEU A 184 3.61 2.14 17.91
CA LEU A 184 2.87 2.94 18.88
C LEU A 184 1.43 2.46 18.86
N ILE A 185 1.12 1.52 19.74
CA ILE A 185 -0.27 1.14 20.04
C ILE A 185 -0.84 2.29 20.87
N ASN A 186 -1.80 3.00 20.34
CA ASN A 186 -2.58 3.94 21.09
C ASN A 186 -3.77 3.22 21.73
N THR A 187 -3.86 3.35 23.03
CA THR A 187 -5.00 3.09 23.91
C THR A 187 -6.28 3.77 23.42
#